data_c0f252cdbfe1597405cf2ff9be5dd5f9
#
_entry.id   c0f252cdbfe1597405cf2ff9be5dd5f9
#
_cell.length_a   1.000
_cell.length_b   1.000
_cell.length_c   1.000
_cell.angle_alpha   90.00
_cell.angle_beta   90.00
_cell.angle_gamma   90.00
#
_symmetry.space_group_name_H-M   'P 1'
#
loop_
_entity.id
_entity.type
_entity.pdbx_description
1 polymer ?
#
loop_
_entity_poly.entity_id
_entity_poly.type
_entity_poly.pdbx_seq_one_letter_code
_entity_poly.pdbx_strand_id
1 'polypeptide(L)'
;MDVELINNKKTKFNVQTGLIDIFDFPLEKSCREVKKMLRFDIQQISFADYLIPEELTMLDYELSIIDEYLNDEKIVQPFIEYFHKKHGRPSTPLQVYIRMMFIKHMYSLSYEELHQRVTDSIKWRRFCHIPLDARVPDGSTLCKLTKLFGSDTLEKLNKIIIAKAVKEKKIKSRKVRVDTTVVESNIHYPTDADLLGDCVRVITRIVNRIAKETNDAAGKIRNRGRSIKKKILAIAKISKRRTGEKFHEIREITGQIAKVAKHTVADAREVLARVKQAANTKVKGKAQKLIDELSEIIQIADKVIEQTEEVNKGNFNLKDRIVSIFDPGARPIRKGKIKFPTEFGRKVLITESEEGIITHYEVYEGNPSDELLLIDAIKRHWSNVGCIPKEVASDRGFYSKDNENELYCLGVKRVSIPKRGKKSKARKELESAFWFKRLQRFRAGSEATISMLKRCRGLN
;
A
#
# COMPACT_ATOMS: atom_id res chain seq x y z
N MET A 1 -26.76 43.81 8.51
CA MET A 1 -26.11 43.79 7.18
C MET A 1 -24.85 42.97 7.31
N ASP A 2 -24.76 41.95 6.47
CA ASP A 2 -23.60 41.09 6.22
C ASP A 2 -23.37 39.87 7.15
N VAL A 3 -24.27 38.89 7.02
CA VAL A 3 -24.12 37.51 7.48
C VAL A 3 -24.35 36.51 6.31
N GLU A 4 -24.08 36.89 5.09
CA GLU A 4 -24.44 36.05 3.93
C GLU A 4 -23.28 35.59 3.00
N LEU A 5 -22.03 35.58 3.46
CA LEU A 5 -20.90 35.26 2.56
C LEU A 5 -19.99 34.10 3.01
N ILE A 6 -20.42 33.21 3.93
CA ILE A 6 -19.62 32.04 4.38
C ILE A 6 -20.23 30.70 3.97
N ASN A 7 -21.24 30.65 3.14
CA ASN A 7 -21.99 29.40 2.86
C ASN A 7 -21.73 28.74 1.50
N ASN A 8 -20.53 28.79 0.93
CA ASN A 8 -20.28 28.11 -0.36
C ASN A 8 -18.95 27.39 -0.53
N LYS A 9 -18.40 26.82 0.55
CA LYS A 9 -17.41 25.73 0.43
C LYS A 9 -17.91 24.49 1.16
N LYS A 10 -18.91 23.83 0.59
CA LYS A 10 -19.22 22.43 0.92
C LYS A 10 -18.06 21.59 0.37
N THR A 11 -17.00 21.45 1.14
CA THR A 11 -16.03 20.36 0.97
C THR A 11 -16.80 19.07 1.14
N LYS A 12 -17.08 18.38 0.03
CA LYS A 12 -17.67 17.03 0.06
C LYS A 12 -16.67 16.11 0.76
N PHE A 13 -16.94 15.82 2.01
CA PHE A 13 -16.10 14.90 2.78
C PHE A 13 -16.31 13.49 2.25
N ASN A 14 -15.24 12.86 1.74
CA ASN A 14 -15.28 11.50 1.24
C ASN A 14 -14.74 10.56 2.32
N VAL A 15 -15.64 9.85 3.01
CA VAL A 15 -15.31 8.87 4.05
C VAL A 15 -14.35 7.78 3.55
N GLN A 16 -14.38 7.48 2.23
CA GLN A 16 -13.52 6.45 1.64
C GLN A 16 -12.04 6.84 1.60
N THR A 17 -11.71 8.14 1.46
CA THR A 17 -10.30 8.54 1.34
C THR A 17 -9.49 8.29 2.61
N GLY A 18 -10.12 8.20 3.77
CA GLY A 18 -9.47 7.82 5.03
C GLY A 18 -9.26 6.32 5.22
N LEU A 19 -9.89 5.48 4.38
CA LEU A 19 -9.84 4.01 4.51
C LEU A 19 -8.92 3.33 3.47
N ILE A 20 -8.54 4.04 2.41
CA ILE A 20 -7.72 3.49 1.32
C ILE A 20 -6.25 3.31 1.71
N ASP A 21 -5.76 4.09 2.67
CA ASP A 21 -4.33 4.13 3.04
C ASP A 21 -3.85 2.95 3.91
N ILE A 22 -4.68 1.92 4.10
CA ILE A 22 -4.34 0.76 4.95
C ILE A 22 -3.46 -0.27 4.21
N PHE A 23 -3.02 0.01 2.97
CA PHE A 23 -2.61 -0.99 1.98
C PHE A 23 -1.13 -1.38 1.88
N ASP A 24 -0.25 -0.89 2.71
CA ASP A 24 1.16 -1.20 2.54
C ASP A 24 1.67 -2.33 3.43
N PHE A 25 1.20 -3.58 3.19
CA PHE A 25 2.04 -4.75 3.55
C PHE A 25 1.48 -6.04 2.92
N PRO A 26 2.27 -6.78 2.12
CA PRO A 26 1.95 -8.15 1.77
C PRO A 26 2.10 -9.01 3.02
N LEU A 27 1.00 -9.54 3.51
CA LEU A 27 0.99 -10.44 4.68
C LEU A 27 0.58 -11.83 4.24
N GLU A 28 1.57 -12.69 4.18
CA GLU A 28 1.36 -14.13 4.20
C GLU A 28 0.60 -14.56 5.45
N LYS A 29 -0.40 -15.42 5.22
CA LYS A 29 -1.14 -16.12 6.27
C LYS A 29 -0.21 -17.08 6.99
N SER A 30 0.51 -16.65 8.00
CA SER A 30 1.26 -17.51 8.88
C SER A 30 0.97 -17.20 10.33
N CYS A 31 0.48 -18.18 10.98
CA CYS A 31 0.42 -18.54 12.39
C CYS A 31 -1.01 -18.76 12.90
N ARG A 32 -1.26 -19.99 13.39
CA ARG A 32 -2.35 -20.31 14.32
C ARG A 32 -2.14 -19.54 15.63
N GLU A 33 -2.41 -18.24 15.62
CA GLU A 33 -2.57 -17.50 16.86
C GLU A 33 -3.87 -17.95 17.51
N VAL A 34 -3.83 -18.18 18.81
CA VAL A 34 -5.03 -18.42 19.62
C VAL A 34 -5.98 -17.26 19.37
N LYS A 35 -7.09 -17.51 18.65
CA LYS A 35 -8.05 -16.47 18.30
C LYS A 35 -8.49 -15.79 19.58
N LYS A 36 -8.32 -14.49 19.68
CA LYS A 36 -8.84 -13.68 20.77
C LYS A 36 -10.36 -13.72 20.77
N MET A 37 -10.97 -13.58 21.93
CA MET A 37 -12.42 -13.48 22.06
C MET A 37 -12.91 -12.17 21.47
N LEU A 38 -13.97 -12.24 20.67
CA LEU A 38 -14.63 -11.06 20.11
C LEU A 38 -15.22 -10.23 21.24
N ARG A 39 -14.93 -8.94 21.24
CA ARG A 39 -15.58 -7.94 22.10
C ARG A 39 -16.32 -6.97 21.22
N PHE A 40 -17.64 -6.93 21.36
CA PHE A 40 -18.45 -5.85 20.81
C PHE A 40 -18.28 -4.61 21.67
N ASP A 41 -18.44 -3.45 21.06
CA ASP A 41 -18.45 -2.21 21.78
C ASP A 41 -19.72 -2.19 22.66
N ILE A 42 -19.53 -2.12 23.95
CA ILE A 42 -20.58 -1.81 24.88
C ILE A 42 -20.35 -0.35 25.23
N GLN A 43 -21.17 0.54 24.70
CA GLN A 43 -21.22 1.94 25.11
C GLN A 43 -21.72 2.03 26.57
N GLN A 44 -20.97 1.52 27.51
CA GLN A 44 -21.18 1.85 28.90
C GLN A 44 -20.56 3.23 29.13
N ILE A 45 -21.44 4.22 29.22
CA ILE A 45 -21.07 5.56 29.68
C ILE A 45 -20.55 5.36 31.10
N SER A 46 -19.33 5.75 31.38
CA SER A 46 -18.76 5.67 32.72
C SER A 46 -19.32 6.83 33.59
N PHE A 47 -19.28 6.66 34.90
CA PHE A 47 -19.66 7.75 35.81
C PHE A 47 -18.84 9.02 35.56
N ALA A 48 -17.58 8.88 35.18
CA ALA A 48 -16.70 9.98 34.81
C ALA A 48 -17.20 10.77 33.58
N ASP A 49 -17.87 10.12 32.64
CA ASP A 49 -18.40 10.76 31.43
C ASP A 49 -19.58 11.69 31.77
N TYR A 50 -20.35 11.43 32.85
CA TYR A 50 -21.43 12.30 33.30
C TYR A 50 -20.94 13.60 33.97
N LEU A 51 -19.69 13.62 34.43
CA LEU A 51 -19.15 14.81 35.13
C LEU A 51 -18.56 15.83 34.15
N ILE A 52 -18.49 15.51 32.86
CA ILE A 52 -17.93 16.40 31.86
C ILE A 52 -19.02 17.26 31.22
N PRO A 53 -18.77 18.58 31.08
CA PRO A 53 -19.66 19.44 30.31
C PRO A 53 -19.86 18.90 28.87
N GLU A 54 -21.12 18.91 28.42
CA GLU A 54 -21.50 18.37 27.10
C GLU A 54 -20.72 19.04 25.96
N GLU A 55 -20.43 20.33 26.11
CA GLU A 55 -19.65 21.12 25.15
C GLU A 55 -18.27 20.51 24.85
N LEU A 56 -17.61 19.90 25.83
CA LEU A 56 -16.29 19.24 25.65
C LEU A 56 -16.39 17.90 24.98
N THR A 57 -17.55 17.27 24.94
CA THR A 57 -17.80 15.97 24.34
C THR A 57 -18.43 16.09 22.96
N MET A 58 -18.91 17.27 22.56
CA MET A 58 -19.50 17.50 21.24
C MET A 58 -18.48 17.25 20.13
N LEU A 59 -18.87 16.40 19.18
CA LEU A 59 -18.05 16.13 17.99
C LEU A 59 -18.16 17.32 17.02
N ASP A 60 -17.05 17.59 16.35
CA ASP A 60 -17.06 18.53 15.22
C ASP A 60 -17.96 17.99 14.11
N TYR A 61 -18.52 18.87 13.27
CA TYR A 61 -19.47 18.52 12.22
C TYR A 61 -18.99 17.36 11.32
N GLU A 62 -17.71 17.38 10.93
CA GLU A 62 -17.13 16.31 10.11
C GLU A 62 -17.10 14.97 10.86
N LEU A 63 -16.64 14.96 12.10
CA LEU A 63 -16.58 13.75 12.92
C LEU A 63 -17.97 13.21 13.27
N SER A 64 -18.99 14.07 13.44
CA SER A 64 -20.36 13.62 13.71
C SER A 64 -20.97 12.88 12.52
N ILE A 65 -20.76 13.36 11.28
CA ILE A 65 -21.20 12.66 10.08
C ILE A 65 -20.53 11.29 9.96
N ILE A 66 -19.23 11.24 10.25
CA ILE A 66 -18.45 10.01 10.17
C ILE A 66 -18.88 9.04 11.28
N ASP A 67 -19.15 9.55 12.46
CA ASP A 67 -19.65 8.75 13.58
C ASP A 67 -20.95 8.05 13.22
N GLU A 68 -21.93 8.78 12.70
CA GLU A 68 -23.19 8.22 12.20
C GLU A 68 -22.96 7.14 11.12
N TYR A 69 -22.01 7.40 10.21
CA TYR A 69 -21.70 6.47 9.14
C TYR A 69 -21.06 5.18 9.66
N LEU A 70 -20.15 5.28 10.62
CA LEU A 70 -19.42 4.14 11.21
C LEU A 70 -20.25 3.36 12.24
N ASN A 71 -21.40 3.86 12.68
CA ASN A 71 -22.33 3.15 13.56
C ASN A 71 -23.07 1.99 12.87
N ASP A 72 -22.96 1.84 11.55
CA ASP A 72 -23.58 0.73 10.82
C ASP A 72 -22.88 -0.60 11.19
N GLU A 73 -23.66 -1.53 11.77
CA GLU A 73 -23.17 -2.85 12.18
C GLU A 73 -22.51 -3.65 11.04
N LYS A 74 -22.88 -3.37 9.80
CA LYS A 74 -22.28 -4.03 8.63
C LYS A 74 -20.78 -3.73 8.48
N ILE A 75 -20.34 -2.59 8.97
CA ILE A 75 -18.94 -2.16 8.90
C ILE A 75 -18.02 -3.09 9.69
N VAL A 76 -18.48 -3.65 10.79
CA VAL A 76 -17.68 -4.59 11.61
C VAL A 76 -17.70 -6.03 11.09
N GLN A 77 -18.65 -6.40 10.24
CA GLN A 77 -18.83 -7.78 9.77
C GLN A 77 -17.57 -8.41 9.16
N PRO A 78 -16.79 -7.74 8.28
CA PRO A 78 -15.58 -8.31 7.70
C PRO A 78 -14.51 -8.70 8.72
N PHE A 79 -14.55 -8.12 9.91
CA PHE A 79 -13.55 -8.32 10.95
C PHE A 79 -13.89 -9.46 11.92
N ILE A 80 -15.17 -9.87 11.99
CA ILE A 80 -15.65 -10.84 12.98
C ILE A 80 -14.99 -12.22 12.79
N GLU A 81 -14.72 -12.63 11.56
CA GLU A 81 -14.15 -13.93 11.23
C GLU A 81 -12.77 -14.22 11.87
N TYR A 82 -12.07 -13.18 12.29
CA TYR A 82 -10.75 -13.28 12.91
C TYR A 82 -10.79 -13.59 14.41
N PHE A 83 -11.97 -13.58 15.00
CA PHE A 83 -12.14 -13.74 16.45
C PHE A 83 -12.93 -15.01 16.82
N HIS A 84 -12.70 -15.49 18.02
CA HIS A 84 -13.50 -16.57 18.60
C HIS A 84 -14.68 -15.98 19.36
N LYS A 85 -15.87 -16.61 19.29
CA LYS A 85 -17.08 -16.06 19.93
C LYS A 85 -17.01 -16.10 21.46
N LYS A 86 -16.40 -17.13 22.07
CA LYS A 86 -16.48 -17.38 23.51
C LYS A 86 -15.14 -17.65 24.21
N HIS A 87 -14.05 -17.93 23.47
CA HIS A 87 -12.80 -18.35 24.06
C HIS A 87 -11.65 -17.42 23.71
N GLY A 88 -10.75 -17.19 24.67
CA GLY A 88 -9.54 -16.40 24.53
C GLY A 88 -9.59 -15.09 25.32
N ARG A 89 -8.46 -14.39 25.34
CA ARG A 89 -8.38 -13.05 25.94
C ARG A 89 -9.26 -12.07 25.16
N PRO A 90 -10.06 -11.22 25.82
CA PRO A 90 -10.84 -10.19 25.14
C PRO A 90 -9.99 -9.34 24.18
N SER A 91 -10.51 -9.11 22.99
CA SER A 91 -9.86 -8.22 22.00
C SER A 91 -10.13 -6.75 22.33
N THR A 92 -9.41 -5.85 21.66
CA THR A 92 -9.87 -4.47 21.51
C THR A 92 -11.22 -4.49 20.77
N PRO A 93 -12.24 -3.73 21.22
CA PRO A 93 -13.51 -3.63 20.51
C PRO A 93 -13.29 -3.20 19.06
N LEU A 94 -13.99 -3.83 18.12
CA LEU A 94 -13.80 -3.56 16.69
C LEU A 94 -14.16 -2.12 16.30
N GLN A 95 -15.20 -1.59 16.91
CA GLN A 95 -15.60 -0.18 16.70
C GLN A 95 -14.49 0.78 17.13
N VAL A 96 -13.84 0.53 18.27
CA VAL A 96 -12.70 1.33 18.73
C VAL A 96 -11.56 1.27 17.71
N TYR A 97 -11.21 0.07 17.25
CA TYR A 97 -10.15 -0.10 16.25
C TYR A 97 -10.45 0.67 14.96
N ILE A 98 -11.64 0.48 14.36
CA ILE A 98 -12.01 1.09 13.09
C ILE A 98 -11.98 2.63 13.19
N ARG A 99 -12.51 3.19 14.28
CA ARG A 99 -12.56 4.64 14.52
C ARG A 99 -11.17 5.22 14.76
N MET A 100 -10.34 4.54 15.54
CA MET A 100 -8.93 4.94 15.73
C MET A 100 -8.17 4.92 14.41
N MET A 101 -8.35 3.88 13.60
CA MET A 101 -7.71 3.80 12.27
C MET A 101 -8.23 4.89 11.34
N PHE A 102 -9.52 5.24 11.41
CA PHE A 102 -10.06 6.34 10.65
C PHE A 102 -9.36 7.68 11.00
N ILE A 103 -9.25 8.00 12.30
CA ILE A 103 -8.51 9.19 12.77
C ILE A 103 -7.06 9.15 12.29
N LYS A 104 -6.40 8.00 12.41
CA LYS A 104 -5.01 7.82 11.97
C LYS A 104 -4.81 8.30 10.54
N HIS A 105 -5.65 7.82 9.62
CA HIS A 105 -5.54 8.14 8.20
C HIS A 105 -6.09 9.54 7.86
N MET A 106 -7.11 9.98 8.56
CA MET A 106 -7.65 11.33 8.38
C MET A 106 -6.63 12.42 8.69
N TYR A 107 -5.82 12.21 9.73
CA TYR A 107 -4.84 13.19 10.20
C TYR A 107 -3.39 12.77 9.92
N SER A 108 -3.17 11.72 9.14
CA SER A 108 -1.83 11.19 8.76
C SER A 108 -0.90 10.95 9.96
N LEU A 109 -1.44 10.32 11.03
CA LEU A 109 -0.71 10.08 12.28
C LEU A 109 0.05 8.77 12.24
N SER A 110 1.19 8.70 12.94
CA SER A 110 1.80 7.44 13.33
C SER A 110 0.94 6.72 14.37
N TYR A 111 1.19 5.43 14.60
CA TYR A 111 0.46 4.67 15.63
C TYR A 111 0.70 5.22 17.04
N GLU A 112 1.90 5.72 17.30
CA GLU A 112 2.24 6.30 18.60
C GLU A 112 1.57 7.64 18.83
N GLU A 113 1.64 8.54 17.83
CA GLU A 113 0.94 9.83 17.88
C GLU A 113 -0.58 9.67 18.02
N LEU A 114 -1.17 8.68 17.32
CA LEU A 114 -2.57 8.35 17.45
C LEU A 114 -2.93 8.00 18.89
N HIS A 115 -2.16 7.09 19.50
CA HIS A 115 -2.37 6.69 20.90
C HIS A 115 -2.30 7.89 21.83
N GLN A 116 -1.26 8.73 21.72
CA GLN A 116 -1.10 9.92 22.54
C GLN A 116 -2.25 10.91 22.37
N ARG A 117 -2.55 11.30 21.14
CA ARG A 117 -3.60 12.29 20.86
C ARG A 117 -5.01 11.82 21.26
N VAL A 118 -5.32 10.53 21.06
CA VAL A 118 -6.60 9.98 21.55
C VAL A 118 -6.63 9.94 23.07
N THR A 119 -5.48 9.69 23.73
CA THR A 119 -5.40 9.73 25.21
C THR A 119 -5.67 11.13 25.74
N ASP A 120 -5.16 12.16 25.08
CA ASP A 120 -5.21 13.55 25.54
C ASP A 120 -6.51 14.28 25.13
N SER A 121 -7.29 13.74 24.18
CA SER A 121 -8.47 14.40 23.63
C SER A 121 -9.77 13.73 24.05
N ILE A 122 -10.60 14.43 24.83
CA ILE A 122 -11.94 13.99 25.21
C ILE A 122 -12.80 13.76 23.97
N LYS A 123 -12.78 14.67 22.99
CA LYS A 123 -13.53 14.55 21.73
C LYS A 123 -13.14 13.29 20.95
N TRP A 124 -11.85 13.00 20.85
CA TRP A 124 -11.39 11.82 20.11
C TRP A 124 -11.66 10.52 20.86
N ARG A 125 -11.61 10.52 22.21
CA ARG A 125 -12.09 9.38 23.01
C ARG A 125 -13.57 9.13 22.77
N ARG A 126 -14.40 10.19 22.79
CA ARG A 126 -15.83 10.09 22.48
C ARG A 126 -16.09 9.51 21.11
N PHE A 127 -15.43 10.05 20.07
CA PHE A 127 -15.52 9.52 18.70
C PHE A 127 -15.09 8.06 18.63
N CYS A 128 -14.04 7.65 19.34
CA CYS A 128 -13.54 6.28 19.35
C CYS A 128 -14.34 5.34 20.27
N HIS A 129 -15.40 5.81 20.93
CA HIS A 129 -16.17 5.04 21.91
C HIS A 129 -15.31 4.50 23.07
N ILE A 130 -14.34 5.27 23.53
CA ILE A 130 -13.44 4.92 24.64
C ILE A 130 -13.87 5.74 25.86
N PRO A 131 -14.45 5.11 26.92
CA PRO A 131 -14.77 5.78 28.17
C PRO A 131 -13.56 6.45 28.80
N LEU A 132 -13.77 7.49 29.59
CA LEU A 132 -12.67 8.27 30.19
C LEU A 132 -11.82 7.48 31.17
N ASP A 133 -12.42 6.56 31.89
CA ASP A 133 -11.77 5.63 32.80
C ASP A 133 -11.12 4.41 32.10
N ALA A 134 -11.43 4.22 30.80
CA ALA A 134 -10.88 3.11 30.03
C ALA A 134 -9.50 3.43 29.44
N ARG A 135 -8.69 2.39 29.31
CA ARG A 135 -7.37 2.49 28.70
C ARG A 135 -7.45 2.57 27.18
N VAL A 136 -6.79 3.56 26.58
CA VAL A 136 -6.67 3.68 25.12
C VAL A 136 -5.76 2.55 24.61
N PRO A 137 -6.12 1.86 23.51
CA PRO A 137 -5.27 0.86 22.89
C PRO A 137 -3.93 1.45 22.45
N ASP A 138 -2.83 0.77 22.78
CA ASP A 138 -1.49 1.18 22.39
C ASP A 138 -1.22 0.96 20.88
N GLY A 139 -0.23 1.70 20.33
CA GLY A 139 0.13 1.63 18.91
C GLY A 139 0.54 0.23 18.47
N SER A 140 1.19 -0.56 19.34
CA SER A 140 1.60 -1.93 19.03
C SER A 140 0.40 -2.88 18.87
N THR A 141 -0.64 -2.68 19.66
CA THR A 141 -1.90 -3.44 19.55
C THR A 141 -2.62 -3.12 18.24
N LEU A 142 -2.74 -1.83 17.88
CA LEU A 142 -3.33 -1.42 16.61
C LEU A 142 -2.57 -1.97 15.41
N CYS A 143 -1.24 -1.90 15.43
CA CYS A 143 -0.39 -2.46 14.39
C CYS A 143 -0.58 -3.97 14.21
N LYS A 144 -0.69 -4.73 15.33
CA LYS A 144 -0.97 -6.18 15.28
C LYS A 144 -2.34 -6.49 14.69
N LEU A 145 -3.38 -5.70 15.03
CA LEU A 145 -4.71 -5.87 14.47
C LEU A 145 -4.74 -5.56 12.98
N THR A 146 -4.09 -4.47 12.55
CA THR A 146 -3.97 -4.13 11.12
C THR A 146 -3.30 -5.26 10.34
N LYS A 147 -2.23 -5.83 10.88
CA LYS A 147 -1.56 -7.00 10.27
C LYS A 147 -2.45 -8.24 10.24
N LEU A 148 -3.27 -8.45 11.26
CA LEU A 148 -4.19 -9.59 11.33
C LEU A 148 -5.27 -9.52 10.25
N PHE A 149 -5.84 -8.34 10.03
CA PHE A 149 -6.97 -8.16 9.12
C PHE A 149 -6.56 -8.19 7.63
N GLY A 150 -5.41 -7.63 7.29
CA GLY A 150 -4.89 -7.64 5.93
C GLY A 150 -5.74 -6.88 4.90
N SER A 151 -5.32 -6.97 3.63
CA SER A 151 -5.94 -6.25 2.50
C SER A 151 -7.36 -6.74 2.18
N ASP A 152 -7.59 -8.05 2.24
CA ASP A 152 -8.87 -8.67 1.86
C ASP A 152 -10.03 -8.15 2.71
N THR A 153 -9.79 -7.92 4.01
CA THR A 153 -10.80 -7.39 4.94
C THR A 153 -11.17 -5.96 4.56
N LEU A 154 -10.18 -5.19 4.16
CA LEU A 154 -10.38 -3.80 3.75
C LEU A 154 -11.11 -3.70 2.41
N GLU A 155 -10.84 -4.62 1.48
CA GLU A 155 -11.62 -4.70 0.24
C GLU A 155 -13.11 -5.01 0.55
N LYS A 156 -13.38 -5.96 1.46
CA LYS A 156 -14.74 -6.26 1.92
C LYS A 156 -15.40 -5.02 2.55
N LEU A 157 -14.66 -4.31 3.42
CA LEU A 157 -15.13 -3.07 4.04
C LEU A 157 -15.45 -1.99 2.99
N ASN A 158 -14.56 -1.78 2.02
CA ASN A 158 -14.78 -0.81 0.94
C ASN A 158 -16.05 -1.14 0.13
N LYS A 159 -16.29 -2.42 -0.19
CA LYS A 159 -17.53 -2.85 -0.85
C LYS A 159 -18.78 -2.50 -0.03
N ILE A 160 -18.75 -2.67 1.29
CA ILE A 160 -19.85 -2.31 2.19
C ILE A 160 -20.11 -0.80 2.16
N ILE A 161 -19.04 0.01 2.22
CA ILE A 161 -19.13 1.46 2.18
C ILE A 161 -19.72 1.93 0.85
N ILE A 162 -19.27 1.38 -0.27
CA ILE A 162 -19.80 1.70 -1.60
C ILE A 162 -21.28 1.31 -1.69
N ALA A 163 -21.66 0.11 -1.25
CA ALA A 163 -23.04 -0.35 -1.27
C ALA A 163 -23.97 0.56 -0.46
N LYS A 164 -23.49 1.03 0.72
CA LYS A 164 -24.21 2.02 1.53
C LYS A 164 -24.38 3.35 0.79
N ALA A 165 -23.30 3.86 0.17
CA ALA A 165 -23.34 5.12 -0.59
C ALA A 165 -24.26 5.02 -1.83
N VAL A 166 -24.34 3.87 -2.48
CA VAL A 166 -25.28 3.60 -3.58
C VAL A 166 -26.72 3.60 -3.05
N LYS A 167 -26.99 2.89 -1.95
CA LYS A 167 -28.32 2.83 -1.34
C LYS A 167 -28.82 4.22 -0.93
N GLU A 168 -27.95 5.06 -0.41
CA GLU A 168 -28.23 6.45 -0.02
C GLU A 168 -28.24 7.42 -1.22
N LYS A 169 -28.16 6.90 -2.47
CA LYS A 169 -28.12 7.70 -3.71
C LYS A 169 -27.02 8.76 -3.76
N LYS A 170 -25.95 8.57 -2.98
CA LYS A 170 -24.75 9.42 -2.99
C LYS A 170 -23.87 9.17 -4.21
N ILE A 171 -23.97 7.97 -4.81
CA ILE A 171 -23.30 7.59 -6.06
C ILE A 171 -24.35 7.47 -7.16
N LYS A 172 -24.24 8.29 -8.21
CA LYS A 172 -25.08 8.25 -9.40
C LYS A 172 -24.44 7.50 -10.56
N SER A 173 -23.10 7.42 -10.53
CA SER A 173 -22.29 6.66 -11.50
C SER A 173 -22.59 6.92 -12.97
N ARG A 174 -22.94 8.16 -13.33
CA ARG A 174 -23.14 8.53 -14.73
C ARG A 174 -21.83 8.68 -15.48
N LYS A 175 -20.82 9.22 -14.80
CA LYS A 175 -19.47 9.43 -15.32
C LYS A 175 -18.46 8.83 -14.41
N VAL A 176 -17.49 8.18 -15.00
CA VAL A 176 -16.38 7.55 -14.29
C VAL A 176 -15.07 7.97 -14.93
N ARG A 177 -14.08 8.24 -14.11
CA ARG A 177 -12.70 8.44 -14.54
C ARG A 177 -11.80 7.36 -13.98
N VAL A 178 -10.87 6.90 -14.82
CA VAL A 178 -9.90 5.88 -14.46
C VAL A 178 -8.51 6.45 -14.66
N ASP A 179 -7.68 6.32 -13.66
CA ASP A 179 -6.29 6.79 -13.70
C ASP A 179 -5.38 5.83 -12.93
N THR A 180 -4.08 5.86 -13.22
CA THR A 180 -3.07 5.11 -12.46
C THR A 180 -2.10 6.05 -11.77
N THR A 181 -1.70 5.65 -10.58
CA THR A 181 -0.64 6.32 -9.84
C THR A 181 0.41 5.31 -9.37
N VAL A 182 1.54 5.80 -8.91
CA VAL A 182 2.55 4.98 -8.23
C VAL A 182 2.53 5.33 -6.76
N VAL A 183 2.38 4.33 -5.93
CA VAL A 183 2.67 4.42 -4.49
C VAL A 183 4.16 4.12 -4.34
N GLU A 184 4.91 5.11 -3.88
CA GLU A 184 6.36 4.99 -3.76
C GLU A 184 6.72 4.13 -2.55
N SER A 185 7.57 3.13 -2.75
CA SER A 185 8.12 2.36 -1.65
C SER A 185 9.20 3.18 -0.94
N ASN A 186 9.22 3.10 0.39
CA ASN A 186 10.26 3.78 1.20
C ASN A 186 11.62 3.07 1.04
N ILE A 187 12.25 3.29 -0.11
CA ILE A 187 13.53 2.71 -0.47
C ILE A 187 14.50 3.82 -0.88
N HIS A 188 15.77 3.64 -0.54
CA HIS A 188 16.82 4.49 -1.11
C HIS A 188 17.00 4.18 -2.61
N TYR A 189 17.59 5.10 -3.37
CA TYR A 189 17.80 4.89 -4.81
C TYR A 189 18.55 3.56 -5.06
N PRO A 190 17.95 2.60 -5.75
CA PRO A 190 18.50 1.26 -5.84
C PRO A 190 19.67 1.20 -6.82
N THR A 191 20.85 0.86 -6.31
CA THR A 191 21.98 0.41 -7.13
C THR A 191 22.20 -1.09 -6.92
N ASP A 192 22.68 -1.82 -7.92
CA ASP A 192 22.95 -3.25 -7.78
C ASP A 192 23.99 -3.51 -6.65
N ALA A 193 24.95 -2.59 -6.48
CA ALA A 193 25.94 -2.68 -5.42
C ALA A 193 25.32 -2.55 -4.01
N ASP A 194 24.37 -1.62 -3.83
CA ASP A 194 23.67 -1.45 -2.56
C ASP A 194 22.77 -2.63 -2.25
N LEU A 195 22.01 -3.12 -3.24
CA LEU A 195 21.15 -4.30 -3.10
C LEU A 195 21.94 -5.54 -2.67
N LEU A 196 23.08 -5.81 -3.32
CA LEU A 196 23.98 -6.90 -2.92
C LEU A 196 24.53 -6.70 -1.51
N GLY A 197 24.88 -5.47 -1.15
CA GLY A 197 25.33 -5.10 0.20
C GLY A 197 24.26 -5.37 1.26
N ASP A 198 23.02 -5.03 0.96
CA ASP A 198 21.87 -5.30 1.81
C ASP A 198 21.61 -6.80 1.96
N CYS A 199 21.68 -7.59 0.86
CA CYS A 199 21.58 -9.05 0.94
C CYS A 199 22.59 -9.64 1.92
N VAL A 200 23.86 -9.28 1.79
CA VAL A 200 24.92 -9.78 2.69
C VAL A 200 24.69 -9.37 4.13
N ARG A 201 24.28 -8.13 4.36
CA ARG A 201 23.98 -7.60 5.69
C ARG A 201 22.82 -8.34 6.35
N VAL A 202 21.72 -8.54 5.62
CA VAL A 202 20.51 -9.18 6.15
C VAL A 202 20.75 -10.67 6.39
N ILE A 203 21.32 -11.39 5.45
CA ILE A 203 21.69 -12.81 5.60
C ILE A 203 22.58 -13.00 6.83
N THR A 204 23.65 -12.21 6.95
CA THR A 204 24.57 -12.30 8.10
C THR A 204 23.83 -12.08 9.43
N ARG A 205 22.92 -11.10 9.48
CA ARG A 205 22.13 -10.80 10.67
C ARG A 205 21.19 -11.93 11.03
N ILE A 206 20.49 -12.52 10.07
CA ILE A 206 19.55 -13.64 10.31
C ILE A 206 20.30 -14.86 10.78
N VAL A 207 21.42 -15.24 10.14
CA VAL A 207 22.23 -16.38 10.56
C VAL A 207 22.77 -16.19 11.99
N ASN A 208 23.22 -15.01 12.36
CA ASN A 208 23.65 -14.74 13.73
C ASN A 208 22.50 -14.84 14.75
N ARG A 209 21.26 -14.52 14.35
CA ARG A 209 20.09 -14.71 15.20
C ARG A 209 19.74 -16.21 15.33
N ILE A 210 19.81 -16.96 14.23
CA ILE A 210 19.62 -18.42 14.27
C ILE A 210 20.64 -19.08 15.18
N ALA A 211 21.92 -18.72 15.04
CA ALA A 211 22.99 -19.26 15.91
C ALA A 211 22.71 -19.01 17.41
N LYS A 212 22.21 -17.82 17.78
CA LYS A 212 21.81 -17.52 19.16
C LYS A 212 20.63 -18.37 19.66
N GLU A 213 19.60 -18.56 18.82
CA GLU A 213 18.41 -19.34 19.19
C GLU A 213 18.69 -20.87 19.21
N THR A 214 19.75 -21.33 18.54
CA THR A 214 20.18 -22.73 18.46
C THR A 214 21.40 -23.04 19.28
N ASN A 215 21.82 -22.17 20.22
CA ASN A 215 23.02 -22.32 21.04
C ASN A 215 24.28 -22.64 20.21
N ASP A 216 24.49 -21.87 19.12
CA ASP A 216 25.58 -22.00 18.17
C ASP A 216 25.63 -23.32 17.36
N ALA A 217 24.64 -24.23 17.50
CA ALA A 217 24.58 -25.46 16.70
C ALA A 217 24.49 -25.20 15.18
N ALA A 218 23.92 -24.07 14.78
CA ALA A 218 23.85 -23.63 13.39
C ALA A 218 25.21 -23.20 12.80
N GLY A 219 26.19 -22.84 13.65
CA GLY A 219 27.46 -22.24 13.24
C GLY A 219 27.31 -20.77 12.85
N LYS A 220 28.45 -20.13 12.65
CA LYS A 220 28.57 -18.71 12.28
C LYS A 220 29.11 -18.59 10.86
N ILE A 221 28.68 -17.56 10.12
CA ILE A 221 29.25 -17.21 8.82
C ILE A 221 30.18 -16.02 8.93
N ARG A 222 31.15 -15.93 8.03
CA ARG A 222 32.07 -14.80 7.96
C ARG A 222 31.32 -13.53 7.63
N ASN A 223 31.47 -12.50 8.46
CA ASN A 223 30.91 -11.17 8.19
C ASN A 223 31.74 -10.43 7.12
N ARG A 224 31.19 -10.31 5.93
CA ARG A 224 31.83 -9.64 4.78
C ARG A 224 31.40 -8.18 4.61
N GLY A 225 30.57 -7.64 5.50
CA GLY A 225 29.97 -6.30 5.39
C GLY A 225 30.99 -5.17 5.28
N ARG A 226 32.13 -5.24 6.00
CA ARG A 226 33.19 -4.20 5.90
C ARG A 226 33.82 -4.15 4.51
N SER A 227 34.06 -5.30 3.89
CA SER A 227 34.63 -5.40 2.54
C SER A 227 33.71 -4.78 1.50
N ILE A 228 32.41 -5.10 1.59
CA ILE A 228 31.39 -4.56 0.68
C ILE A 228 31.26 -3.04 0.88
N LYS A 229 31.19 -2.55 2.10
CA LYS A 229 31.11 -1.12 2.37
C LYS A 229 32.29 -0.33 1.76
N LYS A 230 33.52 -0.86 1.82
CA LYS A 230 34.69 -0.25 1.16
C LYS A 230 34.50 -0.17 -0.37
N LYS A 231 33.97 -1.23 -1.00
CA LYS A 231 33.71 -1.29 -2.44
C LYS A 231 32.60 -0.33 -2.88
N ILE A 232 31.50 -0.24 -2.13
CA ILE A 232 30.41 0.71 -2.39
C ILE A 232 30.95 2.16 -2.29
N LEU A 233 31.76 2.47 -1.28
CA LEU A 233 32.40 3.78 -1.15
C LEU A 233 33.36 4.08 -2.32
N ALA A 234 34.06 3.07 -2.84
CA ALA A 234 34.89 3.22 -4.04
C ALA A 234 34.04 3.56 -5.26
N ILE A 235 32.91 2.85 -5.50
CA ILE A 235 31.95 3.17 -6.55
C ILE A 235 31.46 4.61 -6.41
N ALA A 236 31.09 5.05 -5.22
CA ALA A 236 30.61 6.42 -4.98
C ALA A 236 31.68 7.49 -5.30
N LYS A 237 32.98 7.19 -5.11
CA LYS A 237 34.09 8.08 -5.51
C LYS A 237 34.27 8.11 -7.02
N ILE A 238 34.22 6.93 -7.68
CA ILE A 238 34.40 6.80 -9.13
C ILE A 238 33.24 7.45 -9.88
N SER A 239 32.00 7.33 -9.40
CA SER A 239 30.80 7.90 -10.02
C SER A 239 30.86 9.43 -10.17
N LYS A 240 31.65 10.12 -9.31
CA LYS A 240 31.86 11.58 -9.38
C LYS A 240 32.84 12.00 -10.48
N ARG A 241 33.61 11.08 -11.04
CA ARG A 241 34.55 11.39 -12.12
C ARG A 241 33.81 11.66 -13.43
N ARG A 242 34.36 12.52 -14.29
CA ARG A 242 33.79 12.87 -15.60
C ARG A 242 34.34 12.04 -16.78
N THR A 243 35.12 10.99 -16.49
CA THR A 243 35.76 10.12 -17.50
C THR A 243 34.84 9.00 -17.98
N GLY A 244 34.94 8.59 -19.25
CA GLY A 244 34.14 7.47 -19.82
C GLY A 244 34.46 6.11 -19.20
N GLU A 245 35.71 5.90 -18.77
CA GLU A 245 36.19 4.66 -18.18
C GLU A 245 35.53 4.29 -16.85
N LYS A 246 34.92 5.28 -16.17
CA LYS A 246 34.24 5.06 -14.89
C LYS A 246 33.20 3.93 -14.91
N PHE A 247 32.50 3.73 -16.02
CA PHE A 247 31.49 2.69 -16.12
C PHE A 247 32.09 1.28 -16.12
N HIS A 248 33.28 1.12 -16.71
CA HIS A 248 34.02 -0.15 -16.67
C HIS A 248 34.48 -0.46 -15.25
N GLU A 249 35.12 0.49 -14.58
CA GLU A 249 35.58 0.34 -13.18
C GLU A 249 34.40 0.02 -12.23
N ILE A 250 33.26 0.70 -12.39
CA ILE A 250 32.05 0.45 -11.58
C ILE A 250 31.54 -0.98 -11.80
N ARG A 251 31.46 -1.45 -13.04
CA ARG A 251 31.05 -2.83 -13.35
C ARG A 251 31.97 -3.87 -12.74
N GLU A 252 33.27 -3.64 -12.84
CA GLU A 252 34.27 -4.54 -12.26
C GLU A 252 34.10 -4.66 -10.73
N ILE A 253 33.99 -3.51 -10.03
CA ILE A 253 33.79 -3.51 -8.58
C ILE A 253 32.44 -4.13 -8.20
N THR A 254 31.38 -3.86 -8.97
CA THR A 254 30.07 -4.47 -8.76
C THR A 254 30.11 -5.99 -8.93
N GLY A 255 30.85 -6.47 -9.95
CA GLY A 255 31.12 -7.90 -10.13
C GLY A 255 31.87 -8.54 -8.94
N GLN A 256 32.82 -7.83 -8.36
CA GLN A 256 33.50 -8.28 -7.14
C GLN A 256 32.55 -8.35 -5.93
N ILE A 257 31.59 -7.40 -5.81
CA ILE A 257 30.56 -7.44 -4.76
C ILE A 257 29.64 -8.65 -4.98
N ALA A 258 29.23 -8.91 -6.22
CA ALA A 258 28.41 -10.07 -6.57
C ALA A 258 29.08 -11.40 -6.18
N LYS A 259 30.39 -11.55 -6.41
CA LYS A 259 31.16 -12.72 -5.96
C LYS A 259 31.11 -12.87 -4.43
N VAL A 260 31.28 -11.78 -3.69
CA VAL A 260 31.19 -11.79 -2.22
C VAL A 260 29.78 -12.18 -1.74
N ALA A 261 28.74 -11.70 -2.41
CA ALA A 261 27.36 -12.08 -2.12
C ALA A 261 27.12 -13.58 -2.38
N LYS A 262 27.59 -14.12 -3.51
CA LYS A 262 27.54 -15.57 -3.82
C LYS A 262 28.13 -16.42 -2.72
N HIS A 263 29.33 -16.07 -2.24
CA HIS A 263 29.94 -16.78 -1.13
C HIS A 263 29.12 -16.70 0.17
N THR A 264 28.50 -15.56 0.45
CA THR A 264 27.66 -15.41 1.65
C THR A 264 26.38 -16.22 1.53
N VAL A 265 25.77 -16.30 0.35
CA VAL A 265 24.60 -17.16 0.06
C VAL A 265 24.97 -18.64 0.19
N ALA A 266 26.12 -19.06 -0.32
CA ALA A 266 26.61 -20.43 -0.17
C ALA A 266 26.77 -20.82 1.31
N ASP A 267 27.49 -19.99 2.08
CA ASP A 267 27.65 -20.20 3.54
C ASP A 267 26.28 -20.29 4.25
N ALA A 268 25.32 -19.43 3.87
CA ALA A 268 23.98 -19.42 4.45
C ALA A 268 23.18 -20.71 4.11
N ARG A 269 23.33 -21.26 2.91
CA ARG A 269 22.72 -22.55 2.53
C ARG A 269 23.30 -23.72 3.34
N GLU A 270 24.58 -23.71 3.61
CA GLU A 270 25.19 -24.70 4.49
C GLU A 270 24.64 -24.63 5.92
N VAL A 271 24.45 -23.41 6.43
CA VAL A 271 23.81 -23.20 7.73
C VAL A 271 22.39 -23.76 7.73
N LEU A 272 21.58 -23.46 6.70
CA LEU A 272 20.24 -24.01 6.56
C LEU A 272 20.24 -25.54 6.52
N ALA A 273 21.15 -26.16 5.80
CA ALA A 273 21.26 -27.61 5.71
C ALA A 273 21.58 -28.22 7.09
N ARG A 274 22.57 -27.66 7.81
CA ARG A 274 22.93 -28.09 9.17
C ARG A 274 21.77 -27.97 10.16
N VAL A 275 21.07 -26.86 10.14
CA VAL A 275 19.92 -26.64 11.04
C VAL A 275 18.77 -27.59 10.72
N LYS A 276 18.48 -27.85 9.44
CA LYS A 276 17.45 -28.82 9.03
C LYS A 276 17.83 -30.26 9.44
N GLN A 277 19.09 -30.65 9.37
CA GLN A 277 19.57 -31.97 9.83
C GLN A 277 19.50 -32.12 11.36
N ALA A 278 19.86 -31.05 12.09
CA ALA A 278 19.76 -31.02 13.55
C ALA A 278 18.30 -30.96 14.05
N ALA A 279 17.37 -30.50 13.23
CA ALA A 279 15.95 -30.30 13.55
C ALA A 279 15.09 -31.57 13.53
N ASN A 280 15.67 -32.78 13.41
CA ASN A 280 14.96 -34.04 13.67
C ASN A 280 14.37 -34.13 15.10
N THR A 281 14.67 -33.17 15.96
CA THR A 281 14.09 -32.93 17.26
C THR A 281 13.60 -31.49 17.42
N LYS A 282 12.33 -31.24 17.07
CA LYS A 282 11.51 -30.07 17.50
C LYS A 282 12.15 -28.67 17.51
N VAL A 283 12.63 -28.17 16.40
CA VAL A 283 12.79 -26.72 16.25
C VAL A 283 11.37 -26.10 16.11
N LYS A 284 10.81 -25.59 17.21
CA LYS A 284 9.49 -24.94 17.23
C LYS A 284 9.63 -23.46 17.56
N GLY A 285 8.78 -22.64 16.99
CA GLY A 285 8.59 -21.23 17.37
C GLY A 285 9.51 -20.25 16.65
N LYS A 286 10.32 -19.50 17.39
CA LYS A 286 11.13 -18.38 16.84
C LYS A 286 12.20 -18.82 15.85
N ALA A 287 12.84 -19.96 16.09
CA ALA A 287 13.90 -20.47 15.22
C ALA A 287 13.33 -20.90 13.85
N GLN A 288 12.15 -21.51 13.80
CA GLN A 288 11.50 -21.86 12.52
C GLN A 288 11.20 -20.62 11.69
N LYS A 289 10.67 -19.55 12.28
CA LYS A 289 10.42 -18.28 11.58
C LYS A 289 11.72 -17.68 10.99
N LEU A 290 12.83 -17.77 11.69
CA LEU A 290 14.13 -17.30 11.19
C LEU A 290 14.68 -18.18 10.06
N ILE A 291 14.41 -19.46 10.08
CA ILE A 291 14.77 -20.39 9.00
C ILE A 291 13.97 -20.07 7.73
N ASP A 292 12.68 -19.82 7.88
CA ASP A 292 11.80 -19.44 6.76
C ASP A 292 12.24 -18.08 6.20
N GLU A 293 12.46 -17.07 7.06
CA GLU A 293 13.00 -15.75 6.68
C GLU A 293 14.35 -15.87 5.94
N LEU A 294 15.25 -16.75 6.40
CA LEU A 294 16.53 -16.98 5.74
C LEU A 294 16.35 -17.63 4.36
N SER A 295 15.42 -18.56 4.24
CA SER A 295 15.14 -19.24 2.96
C SER A 295 14.61 -18.26 1.91
N GLU A 296 13.70 -17.36 2.30
CA GLU A 296 13.15 -16.32 1.42
C GLU A 296 14.23 -15.32 0.98
N ILE A 297 15.02 -14.79 1.93
CA ILE A 297 16.06 -13.82 1.58
C ILE A 297 17.16 -14.41 0.70
N ILE A 298 17.47 -15.69 0.82
CA ILE A 298 18.39 -16.40 -0.09
C ILE A 298 17.83 -16.40 -1.52
N GLN A 299 16.54 -16.70 -1.72
CA GLN A 299 15.92 -16.67 -3.05
C GLN A 299 15.95 -15.28 -3.66
N ILE A 300 15.68 -14.25 -2.86
CA ILE A 300 15.77 -12.85 -3.31
C ILE A 300 17.21 -12.49 -3.67
N ALA A 301 18.18 -12.89 -2.84
CA ALA A 301 19.60 -12.62 -3.08
C ALA A 301 20.10 -13.30 -4.37
N ASP A 302 19.67 -14.53 -4.67
CA ASP A 302 20.00 -15.21 -5.94
C ASP A 302 19.51 -14.41 -7.15
N LYS A 303 18.27 -13.93 -7.12
CA LYS A 303 17.72 -13.08 -8.20
C LYS A 303 18.49 -11.76 -8.34
N VAL A 304 18.88 -11.13 -7.21
CA VAL A 304 19.68 -9.89 -7.23
C VAL A 304 21.07 -10.15 -7.79
N ILE A 305 21.69 -11.29 -7.50
CA ILE A 305 22.98 -11.68 -8.06
C ILE A 305 22.87 -11.90 -9.57
N GLU A 306 21.87 -12.68 -10.00
CA GLU A 306 21.61 -12.98 -11.40
C GLU A 306 21.36 -11.71 -12.22
N GLN A 307 20.46 -10.83 -11.75
CA GLN A 307 20.19 -9.54 -12.42
C GLN A 307 21.46 -8.66 -12.51
N THR A 308 22.30 -8.65 -11.47
CA THR A 308 23.55 -7.89 -11.48
C THR A 308 24.52 -8.42 -12.52
N GLU A 309 24.61 -9.74 -12.69
CA GLU A 309 25.47 -10.36 -13.71
C GLU A 309 24.98 -10.04 -15.12
N GLU A 310 23.67 -10.06 -15.35
CA GLU A 310 23.09 -9.67 -16.64
C GLU A 310 23.34 -8.19 -16.97
N VAL A 311 23.16 -7.30 -15.98
CA VAL A 311 23.48 -5.87 -16.14
C VAL A 311 24.97 -5.67 -16.44
N ASN A 312 25.87 -6.42 -15.81
CA ASN A 312 27.30 -6.35 -16.07
C ASN A 312 27.68 -6.84 -17.49
N LYS A 313 26.91 -7.79 -18.07
CA LYS A 313 27.02 -8.19 -19.47
C LYS A 313 26.48 -7.17 -20.47
N GLY A 314 25.77 -6.12 -19.98
CA GLY A 314 25.18 -5.06 -20.80
C GLY A 314 23.68 -5.22 -21.06
N ASN A 315 23.02 -6.22 -20.46
CA ASN A 315 21.58 -6.38 -20.54
C ASN A 315 20.88 -5.54 -19.48
N PHE A 316 20.35 -4.37 -19.87
CA PHE A 316 19.68 -3.43 -18.95
C PHE A 316 18.16 -3.60 -18.91
N ASN A 317 17.57 -4.32 -19.87
CA ASN A 317 16.11 -4.48 -19.99
C ASN A 317 15.66 -5.79 -19.33
N LEU A 318 15.84 -5.90 -18.03
CA LEU A 318 15.40 -7.06 -17.25
C LEU A 318 13.94 -6.91 -16.86
N LYS A 319 13.12 -7.92 -17.18
CA LYS A 319 11.75 -8.03 -16.64
C LYS A 319 11.83 -8.33 -15.15
N ASP A 320 10.89 -7.81 -14.38
CA ASP A 320 10.74 -8.09 -12.95
C ASP A 320 11.98 -7.80 -12.08
N ARG A 321 12.76 -6.78 -12.47
CA ARG A 321 13.96 -6.36 -11.74
C ARG A 321 13.62 -5.98 -10.29
N ILE A 322 14.29 -6.61 -9.33
CA ILE A 322 14.21 -6.30 -7.91
C ILE A 322 14.92 -4.98 -7.66
N VAL A 323 14.24 -4.05 -6.99
CA VAL A 323 14.77 -2.73 -6.60
C VAL A 323 14.91 -2.56 -5.09
N SER A 324 14.33 -3.47 -4.31
CA SER A 324 14.51 -3.54 -2.86
C SER A 324 14.40 -4.98 -2.37
N ILE A 325 15.27 -5.38 -1.46
CA ILE A 325 15.16 -6.69 -0.80
C ILE A 325 14.15 -6.67 0.34
N PHE A 326 13.80 -5.47 0.83
CA PHE A 326 12.82 -5.27 1.90
C PHE A 326 11.40 -5.16 1.35
N ASP A 327 11.26 -4.77 0.10
CA ASP A 327 10.01 -4.74 -0.66
C ASP A 327 10.24 -5.35 -2.05
N PRO A 328 10.27 -6.69 -2.17
CA PRO A 328 10.53 -7.36 -3.45
C PRO A 328 9.45 -7.12 -4.51
N GLY A 329 8.27 -6.63 -4.10
CA GLY A 329 7.17 -6.26 -5.00
C GLY A 329 7.32 -4.89 -5.66
N ALA A 330 8.18 -4.02 -5.13
CA ALA A 330 8.45 -2.72 -5.75
C ALA A 330 9.08 -2.87 -7.14
N ARG A 331 8.65 -2.00 -8.07
CA ARG A 331 9.14 -2.01 -9.46
C ARG A 331 9.54 -0.60 -9.90
N PRO A 332 10.49 -0.49 -10.84
CA PRO A 332 10.79 0.79 -11.48
C PRO A 332 9.67 1.13 -12.47
N ILE A 333 8.99 2.24 -12.25
CA ILE A 333 7.88 2.71 -13.08
C ILE A 333 8.28 4.03 -13.73
N ARG A 334 8.39 4.04 -15.07
CA ARG A 334 8.74 5.24 -15.84
C ARG A 334 7.52 6.11 -16.06
N LYS A 335 7.58 7.36 -15.59
CA LYS A 335 6.50 8.36 -15.74
C LYS A 335 6.78 9.48 -16.74
N GLY A 336 7.91 9.47 -17.41
CA GLY A 336 8.27 10.50 -18.41
C GLY A 336 8.45 11.91 -17.84
N LYS A 337 8.57 12.07 -16.53
CA LYS A 337 8.87 13.36 -15.88
C LYS A 337 10.35 13.72 -16.05
N ILE A 338 10.65 15.00 -16.33
CA ILE A 338 12.02 15.47 -16.58
C ILE A 338 12.92 15.32 -15.32
N LYS A 339 12.43 15.69 -14.14
CA LYS A 339 13.22 15.64 -12.89
C LYS A 339 13.38 14.24 -12.31
N PHE A 340 12.31 13.44 -12.32
CA PHE A 340 12.28 12.09 -11.77
C PHE A 340 11.62 11.15 -12.78
N PRO A 341 12.39 10.66 -13.77
CA PRO A 341 11.83 9.85 -14.85
C PRO A 341 11.33 8.47 -14.40
N THR A 342 11.83 7.97 -13.28
CA THR A 342 11.48 6.66 -12.73
C THR A 342 11.08 6.81 -11.25
N GLU A 343 9.92 6.31 -10.90
CA GLU A 343 9.45 6.15 -9.53
C GLU A 343 9.57 4.66 -9.17
N PHE A 344 9.91 4.36 -7.91
CA PHE A 344 10.08 2.98 -7.44
C PHE A 344 8.96 2.66 -6.46
N GLY A 345 8.13 1.68 -6.80
CA GLY A 345 6.98 1.34 -5.98
C GLY A 345 6.01 0.41 -6.68
N ARG A 346 4.73 0.52 -6.33
CA ARG A 346 3.64 -0.26 -6.91
C ARG A 346 2.69 0.62 -7.71
N LYS A 347 2.22 0.07 -8.84
CA LYS A 347 1.18 0.73 -9.63
C LYS A 347 -0.16 0.52 -8.95
N VAL A 348 -0.89 1.60 -8.76
CA VAL A 348 -2.26 1.59 -8.23
C VAL A 348 -3.18 2.21 -9.26
N LEU A 349 -4.26 1.49 -9.60
CA LEU A 349 -5.34 1.99 -10.41
C LEU A 349 -6.44 2.51 -9.49
N ILE A 350 -7.04 3.64 -9.87
CA ILE A 350 -8.15 4.25 -9.14
C ILE A 350 -9.28 4.51 -10.13
N THR A 351 -10.47 4.07 -9.79
CA THR A 351 -11.71 4.34 -10.50
C THR A 351 -12.59 5.23 -9.65
N GLU A 352 -12.92 6.41 -10.13
CA GLU A 352 -13.63 7.43 -9.38
C GLU A 352 -14.89 7.88 -10.11
N SER A 353 -15.98 8.02 -9.36
CA SER A 353 -17.27 8.51 -9.88
C SER A 353 -17.30 10.04 -9.99
N GLU A 354 -18.35 10.58 -10.62
CA GLU A 354 -18.53 12.03 -10.78
C GLU A 354 -18.71 12.77 -9.45
N GLU A 355 -19.11 12.06 -8.40
CA GLU A 355 -19.27 12.60 -7.05
C GLU A 355 -17.94 12.68 -6.27
N GLY A 356 -16.84 12.23 -6.86
CA GLY A 356 -15.52 12.19 -6.21
C GLY A 356 -15.36 11.00 -5.26
N ILE A 357 -16.15 9.94 -5.45
CA ILE A 357 -16.06 8.71 -4.66
C ILE A 357 -15.27 7.66 -5.44
N ILE A 358 -14.28 7.08 -4.80
CA ILE A 358 -13.50 5.98 -5.37
C ILE A 358 -14.33 4.70 -5.27
N THR A 359 -14.75 4.20 -6.40
CA THR A 359 -15.64 3.03 -6.51
C THR A 359 -14.88 1.73 -6.70
N HIS A 360 -13.63 1.80 -7.17
CA HIS A 360 -12.71 0.68 -7.27
C HIS A 360 -11.28 1.18 -7.23
N TYR A 361 -10.41 0.42 -6.60
CA TYR A 361 -8.97 0.57 -6.66
C TYR A 361 -8.33 -0.82 -6.74
N GLU A 362 -7.14 -0.88 -7.32
CA GLU A 362 -6.37 -2.12 -7.39
C GLU A 362 -4.88 -1.83 -7.36
N VAL A 363 -4.16 -2.60 -6.55
CA VAL A 363 -2.70 -2.54 -6.43
C VAL A 363 -2.11 -3.68 -7.24
N TYR A 364 -1.30 -3.36 -8.23
CA TYR A 364 -0.74 -4.37 -9.13
C TYR A 364 0.65 -4.79 -8.70
N GLU A 365 0.88 -6.08 -8.79
CA GLU A 365 2.24 -6.60 -8.81
C GLU A 365 2.89 -6.32 -10.18
N GLY A 366 4.12 -5.85 -10.19
CA GLY A 366 4.80 -5.47 -11.41
C GLY A 366 4.36 -4.11 -11.95
N ASN A 367 4.47 -3.95 -13.27
CA ASN A 367 4.08 -2.73 -13.99
C ASN A 367 3.30 -3.10 -15.26
N PRO A 368 2.06 -3.61 -15.14
CA PRO A 368 1.24 -3.91 -16.30
C PRO A 368 0.95 -2.64 -17.12
N SER A 369 0.73 -2.80 -18.43
CA SER A 369 0.35 -1.68 -19.30
C SER A 369 -1.04 -1.17 -18.93
N ASP A 370 -1.24 0.16 -18.90
CA ASP A 370 -2.51 0.78 -18.53
C ASP A 370 -3.66 0.33 -19.44
N GLU A 371 -3.36 0.08 -20.72
CA GLU A 371 -4.37 -0.41 -21.69
C GLU A 371 -5.02 -1.74 -21.30
N LEU A 372 -4.28 -2.61 -20.61
CA LEU A 372 -4.80 -3.92 -20.18
C LEU A 372 -5.71 -3.82 -18.95
N LEU A 373 -5.69 -2.70 -18.26
CA LEU A 373 -6.33 -2.55 -16.95
C LEU A 373 -7.74 -1.92 -17.02
N LEU A 374 -8.05 -1.23 -18.12
CA LEU A 374 -9.24 -0.38 -18.21
C LEU A 374 -10.55 -1.17 -18.11
N ILE A 375 -10.64 -2.23 -18.87
CA ILE A 375 -11.89 -3.01 -18.97
C ILE A 375 -12.21 -3.69 -17.65
N ASP A 376 -11.22 -4.29 -17.02
CA ASP A 376 -11.37 -4.88 -15.69
C ASP A 376 -11.79 -3.84 -14.65
N ALA A 377 -11.19 -2.66 -14.67
CA ALA A 377 -11.55 -1.56 -13.78
C ALA A 377 -13.04 -1.17 -13.92
N ILE A 378 -13.56 -1.09 -15.15
CA ILE A 378 -14.97 -0.78 -15.40
C ILE A 378 -15.89 -1.94 -14.99
N LYS A 379 -15.49 -3.19 -15.24
CA LYS A 379 -16.25 -4.38 -14.77
C LYS A 379 -16.32 -4.45 -13.24
N ARG A 380 -15.19 -4.14 -12.54
CA ARG A 380 -15.14 -4.05 -11.06
C ARG A 380 -16.00 -2.90 -10.53
N HIS A 381 -15.90 -1.72 -11.16
CA HIS A 381 -16.79 -0.62 -10.84
C HIS A 381 -18.27 -1.03 -10.96
N TRP A 382 -18.66 -1.66 -12.08
CA TRP A 382 -20.02 -2.17 -12.26
C TRP A 382 -20.42 -3.16 -11.17
N SER A 383 -19.58 -4.12 -10.85
CA SER A 383 -19.82 -5.07 -9.75
C SER A 383 -20.05 -4.40 -8.40
N ASN A 384 -19.32 -3.32 -8.10
CA ASN A 384 -19.40 -2.62 -6.82
C ASN A 384 -20.60 -1.66 -6.73
N VAL A 385 -20.97 -1.03 -7.85
CA VAL A 385 -22.02 0.01 -7.88
C VAL A 385 -23.36 -0.51 -8.40
N GLY A 386 -23.35 -1.63 -9.16
CA GLY A 386 -24.56 -2.25 -9.72
C GLY A 386 -25.02 -1.65 -11.05
N CYS A 387 -24.32 -0.64 -11.61
CA CYS A 387 -24.68 -0.05 -12.90
C CYS A 387 -23.46 0.30 -13.74
N ILE A 388 -23.62 0.21 -15.07
CA ILE A 388 -22.60 0.60 -16.04
C ILE A 388 -22.59 2.12 -16.20
N PRO A 389 -21.42 2.78 -16.19
CA PRO A 389 -21.35 4.22 -16.38
C PRO A 389 -21.74 4.60 -17.82
N LYS A 390 -22.43 5.74 -17.97
CA LYS A 390 -22.78 6.26 -19.30
C LYS A 390 -21.58 6.90 -20.01
N GLU A 391 -20.65 7.46 -19.26
CA GLU A 391 -19.49 8.18 -19.77
C GLU A 391 -18.23 7.72 -19.03
N VAL A 392 -17.18 7.35 -19.77
CA VAL A 392 -15.88 6.92 -19.23
C VAL A 392 -14.80 7.86 -19.76
N ALA A 393 -13.94 8.32 -18.87
CA ALA A 393 -12.79 9.15 -19.21
C ALA A 393 -11.51 8.55 -18.61
N SER A 394 -10.46 8.46 -19.42
CA SER A 394 -9.13 8.05 -18.97
C SER A 394 -8.04 8.77 -19.75
N ASP A 395 -6.80 8.59 -19.34
CA ASP A 395 -5.65 9.17 -19.99
C ASP A 395 -5.31 8.39 -21.29
N ARG A 396 -4.43 8.96 -22.11
CA ARG A 396 -3.96 8.31 -23.36
C ARG A 396 -3.21 6.99 -23.12
N GLY A 397 -2.82 6.71 -21.89
CA GLY A 397 -2.17 5.46 -21.47
C GLY A 397 -3.05 4.24 -21.68
N PHE A 398 -4.34 4.44 -21.50
CA PHE A 398 -5.36 3.41 -21.61
C PHE A 398 -5.89 3.18 -23.05
N TYR A 399 -5.38 3.96 -24.02
CA TYR A 399 -5.92 3.86 -25.37
C TYR A 399 -5.53 2.56 -26.07
N SER A 400 -6.53 1.79 -26.42
CA SER A 400 -6.51 0.80 -27.51
C SER A 400 -7.86 0.88 -28.26
N LYS A 401 -7.89 0.42 -29.52
CA LYS A 401 -9.13 0.35 -30.28
C LYS A 401 -10.09 -0.68 -29.68
N ASP A 402 -9.51 -1.75 -29.16
CA ASP A 402 -10.28 -2.84 -28.53
C ASP A 402 -10.94 -2.35 -27.23
N ASN A 403 -10.24 -1.57 -26.40
CA ASN A 403 -10.82 -0.96 -25.20
C ASN A 403 -12.00 -0.04 -25.54
N GLU A 404 -11.89 0.80 -26.58
CA GLU A 404 -13.02 1.66 -26.99
C GLU A 404 -14.21 0.80 -27.43
N ASN A 405 -13.98 -0.22 -28.27
CA ASN A 405 -15.02 -1.12 -28.74
C ASN A 405 -15.68 -1.89 -27.60
N GLU A 406 -14.88 -2.47 -26.69
CA GLU A 406 -15.41 -3.26 -25.56
C GLU A 406 -16.22 -2.37 -24.61
N LEU A 407 -15.80 -1.13 -24.34
CA LEU A 407 -16.59 -0.18 -23.55
C LEU A 407 -17.95 0.12 -24.21
N TYR A 408 -18.00 0.30 -25.54
CA TYR A 408 -19.27 0.48 -26.24
C TYR A 408 -20.14 -0.79 -26.18
N CYS A 409 -19.55 -1.98 -26.33
CA CYS A 409 -20.25 -3.26 -26.17
C CYS A 409 -20.82 -3.45 -24.76
N LEU A 410 -20.12 -2.97 -23.73
CA LEU A 410 -20.61 -2.95 -22.35
C LEU A 410 -21.78 -1.97 -22.13
N GLY A 411 -22.06 -1.06 -23.06
CA GLY A 411 -23.17 -0.11 -22.97
C GLY A 411 -22.77 1.31 -22.57
N VAL A 412 -21.47 1.62 -22.52
CA VAL A 412 -20.97 2.99 -22.31
C VAL A 412 -21.35 3.83 -23.53
N LYS A 413 -21.99 5.00 -23.32
CA LYS A 413 -22.44 5.87 -24.41
C LYS A 413 -21.35 6.78 -24.96
N ARG A 414 -20.40 7.20 -24.12
CA ARG A 414 -19.31 8.13 -24.49
C ARG A 414 -18.01 7.68 -23.85
N VAL A 415 -17.01 7.43 -24.69
CA VAL A 415 -15.68 7.04 -24.28
C VAL A 415 -14.70 8.16 -24.66
N SER A 416 -14.01 8.72 -23.69
CA SER A 416 -13.03 9.79 -23.90
C SER A 416 -11.63 9.34 -23.47
N ILE A 417 -10.90 8.73 -24.42
CA ILE A 417 -9.52 8.27 -24.28
C ILE A 417 -8.71 8.86 -25.43
N PRO A 418 -7.77 9.78 -25.20
CA PRO A 418 -6.98 10.39 -26.29
C PRO A 418 -6.07 9.35 -26.97
N LYS A 419 -6.13 9.30 -28.32
CA LYS A 419 -5.29 8.37 -29.10
C LYS A 419 -3.80 8.74 -29.03
N ARG A 420 -2.93 7.72 -28.89
CA ARG A 420 -1.48 7.87 -29.02
C ARG A 420 -1.04 7.97 -30.49
N GLY A 421 0.01 8.72 -30.78
CA GLY A 421 0.63 8.83 -32.09
C GLY A 421 -0.19 9.60 -33.13
N LYS A 422 0.01 9.26 -34.44
CA LYS A 422 -0.67 9.93 -35.55
C LYS A 422 -2.18 9.69 -35.53
N LYS A 423 -2.97 10.76 -35.66
CA LYS A 423 -4.44 10.75 -35.62
C LYS A 423 -5.00 10.96 -37.03
N SER A 424 -5.98 10.19 -37.45
CA SER A 424 -6.78 10.43 -38.63
C SER A 424 -7.60 11.72 -38.50
N LYS A 425 -8.12 12.26 -39.61
CA LYS A 425 -8.98 13.46 -39.61
C LYS A 425 -10.23 13.23 -38.74
N ALA A 426 -10.92 12.14 -38.91
CA ALA A 426 -12.08 11.76 -38.10
C ALA A 426 -11.75 11.67 -36.59
N ARG A 427 -10.57 11.13 -36.25
CA ARG A 427 -10.16 11.09 -34.84
C ARG A 427 -9.86 12.47 -34.25
N LYS A 428 -9.29 13.36 -35.03
CA LYS A 428 -9.07 14.73 -34.60
C LYS A 428 -10.40 15.47 -34.37
N GLU A 429 -11.37 15.28 -35.24
CA GLU A 429 -12.73 15.81 -35.13
C GLU A 429 -13.42 15.30 -33.87
N LEU A 430 -13.37 13.97 -33.62
CA LEU A 430 -13.91 13.35 -32.41
C LEU A 430 -13.30 13.95 -31.15
N GLU A 431 -11.97 14.04 -31.07
CA GLU A 431 -11.28 14.58 -29.89
C GLU A 431 -11.45 16.09 -29.72
N SER A 432 -11.82 16.83 -30.82
CA SER A 432 -12.16 18.24 -30.77
C SER A 432 -13.59 18.52 -30.30
N ALA A 433 -14.47 17.49 -30.31
CA ALA A 433 -15.85 17.63 -29.92
C ALA A 433 -15.99 18.12 -28.45
N PHE A 434 -17.00 18.97 -28.22
CA PHE A 434 -17.23 19.58 -26.90
C PHE A 434 -17.38 18.56 -25.77
N TRP A 435 -18.15 17.48 -26.02
CA TRP A 435 -18.35 16.42 -25.02
C TRP A 435 -17.05 15.68 -24.68
N PHE A 436 -16.17 15.42 -25.67
CA PHE A 436 -14.90 14.76 -25.45
C PHE A 436 -13.98 15.63 -24.59
N LYS A 437 -13.83 16.91 -24.92
CA LYS A 437 -13.06 17.88 -24.14
C LYS A 437 -13.61 18.06 -22.72
N ARG A 438 -14.94 18.06 -22.56
CA ARG A 438 -15.58 18.12 -21.24
C ARG A 438 -15.21 16.91 -20.37
N LEU A 439 -15.22 15.71 -20.95
CA LEU A 439 -14.82 14.50 -20.25
C LEU A 439 -13.32 14.50 -19.92
N GLN A 440 -12.46 15.02 -20.79
CA GLN A 440 -11.03 15.16 -20.46
C GLN A 440 -10.78 16.17 -19.33
N ARG A 441 -11.54 17.26 -19.25
CA ARG A 441 -11.49 18.15 -18.07
C ARG A 441 -11.96 17.43 -16.79
N PHE A 442 -12.99 16.61 -16.89
CA PHE A 442 -13.43 15.78 -15.77
C PHE A 442 -12.33 14.79 -15.37
N ARG A 443 -11.67 14.12 -16.33
CA ARG A 443 -10.52 13.25 -16.06
C ARG A 443 -9.39 13.98 -15.31
N ALA A 444 -9.05 15.20 -15.71
CA ALA A 444 -8.00 15.98 -15.07
C ALA A 444 -8.21 16.15 -13.54
N GLY A 445 -9.44 16.09 -13.07
CA GLY A 445 -9.74 16.09 -11.64
C GLY A 445 -9.22 14.87 -10.87
N SER A 446 -8.86 13.74 -11.53
CA SER A 446 -8.22 12.61 -10.86
C SER A 446 -6.86 12.97 -10.26
N GLU A 447 -6.14 13.89 -10.91
CA GLU A 447 -4.84 14.37 -10.42
C GLU A 447 -4.98 15.08 -9.06
N ALA A 448 -6.07 15.81 -8.85
CA ALA A 448 -6.37 16.44 -7.55
C ALA A 448 -6.68 15.40 -6.48
N THR A 449 -7.47 14.37 -6.81
CA THR A 449 -7.79 13.26 -5.90
C THR A 449 -6.52 12.49 -5.53
N ILE A 450 -5.70 12.10 -6.51
CA ILE A 450 -4.43 11.41 -6.28
C ILE A 450 -3.47 12.28 -5.43
N SER A 451 -3.40 13.59 -5.73
CA SER A 451 -2.57 14.51 -4.95
C SER A 451 -3.04 14.62 -3.50
N MET A 452 -4.35 14.66 -3.27
CA MET A 452 -4.92 14.67 -1.93
C MET A 452 -4.62 13.37 -1.18
N LEU A 453 -4.79 12.21 -1.83
CA LEU A 453 -4.45 10.91 -1.25
C LEU A 453 -2.98 10.87 -0.83
N LYS A 454 -2.08 11.28 -1.71
CA LYS A 454 -0.64 11.28 -1.43
C LYS A 454 -0.23 12.26 -0.33
N ARG A 455 -0.69 13.51 -0.40
CA ARG A 455 -0.21 14.57 0.51
C ARG A 455 -0.95 14.61 1.85
N CYS A 456 -2.24 14.30 1.84
CA CYS A 456 -3.09 14.50 3.01
C CYS A 456 -3.53 13.19 3.66
N ARG A 457 -3.36 12.04 2.98
CA ARG A 457 -3.86 10.74 3.46
C ARG A 457 -2.78 9.66 3.53
N GLY A 458 -1.53 10.00 3.25
CA GLY A 458 -0.40 9.09 3.45
C GLY A 458 -0.23 8.02 2.38
N LEU A 459 -0.77 8.22 1.17
CA LEU A 459 -0.56 7.32 0.04
C LEU A 459 0.84 7.51 -0.59
N ASN A 460 1.87 7.59 0.23
CA ASN A 460 3.27 7.72 -0.22
C ASN A 460 4.10 6.57 0.35
#